data_78fee1088ba7cd44be068372da2e0998
#
_entry.id   78fee1088ba7cd44be068372da2e0998
#
_cell.length_a   1.000
_cell.length_b   1.000
_cell.length_c   1.000
_cell.angle_alpha   90.00
_cell.angle_beta   90.00
_cell.angle_gamma   90.00
#
_symmetry.space_group_name_H-M   'P 1'
#
loop_
_entity.id
_entity.type
_entity.pdbx_description
1 polymer ?
#
loop_
_entity_poly.entity_id
_entity_poly.type
_entity_poly.pdbx_seq_one_letter_code
_entity_poly.pdbx_strand_id
1 'polypeptide(L)'
;MAERFRVREGHYPSRILADKIYRNRENLSYCKAHGIRLSGPALGRPKKGETRDKAQDYRDECERVEVERRFSLAKRKCGMGLVTAKLRETAAHLIAMSVLVLNLRKIQRALLRMLAYLLELLAQNKNWALVQ
;
A
#
# COMPACT_ATOMS: atom_id res chain seq x y z
N MET A 1 15.15 -5.77 5.70
CA MET A 1 14.08 -5.51 4.71
C MET A 1 14.57 -4.63 3.55
N ALA A 2 15.17 -3.48 3.80
CA ALA A 2 15.72 -2.58 2.78
C ALA A 2 16.77 -3.25 1.86
N GLU A 3 17.67 -4.09 2.42
CA GLU A 3 18.64 -4.85 1.65
C GLU A 3 17.99 -5.84 0.66
N ARG A 4 16.92 -6.53 1.08
CA ARG A 4 16.19 -7.43 0.17
C ARG A 4 15.51 -6.69 -0.96
N PHE A 5 15.05 -5.47 -0.71
CA PHE A 5 14.49 -4.59 -1.74
C PHE A 5 15.59 -4.20 -2.74
N ARG A 6 16.76 -3.77 -2.24
CA ARG A 6 17.93 -3.42 -3.07
C ARG A 6 18.39 -4.58 -3.96
N VAL A 7 18.46 -5.80 -3.40
CA VAL A 7 18.86 -7.00 -4.18
C VAL A 7 17.88 -7.28 -5.31
N ARG A 8 16.58 -7.03 -5.10
CA ARG A 8 15.54 -7.28 -6.09
C ARG A 8 15.42 -6.17 -7.14
N GLU A 9 15.50 -4.91 -6.73
CA GLU A 9 15.21 -3.74 -7.57
C GLU A 9 16.48 -3.00 -8.05
N GLY A 10 17.67 -3.38 -7.55
CA GLY A 10 18.93 -2.74 -7.88
C GLY A 10 19.20 -1.41 -7.15
N HIS A 11 18.25 -0.88 -6.41
CA HIS A 11 18.38 0.39 -5.67
C HIS A 11 17.69 0.33 -4.31
N TYR A 12 18.03 1.26 -3.42
CA TYR A 12 17.30 1.41 -2.15
C TYR A 12 15.95 2.08 -2.35
N PRO A 13 14.94 1.77 -1.52
CA PRO A 13 13.66 2.47 -1.57
C PRO A 13 13.84 3.92 -1.14
N SER A 14 13.18 4.85 -1.83
CA SER A 14 13.20 6.28 -1.47
C SER A 14 12.57 6.55 -0.10
N ARG A 15 11.60 5.71 0.31
CA ARG A 15 10.94 5.82 1.61
C ARG A 15 10.50 4.45 2.14
N ILE A 16 10.42 4.36 3.47
CA ILE A 16 9.86 3.21 4.19
C ILE A 16 8.76 3.71 5.12
N LEU A 17 7.56 3.16 4.94
CA LEU A 17 6.44 3.37 5.86
C LEU A 17 6.52 2.28 6.94
N ALA A 18 6.89 2.68 8.15
CA ALA A 18 7.06 1.75 9.25
C ALA A 18 6.21 2.16 10.46
N ASP A 19 5.87 1.19 11.30
CA ASP A 19 5.25 1.46 12.59
C ASP A 19 6.24 2.13 13.56
N LYS A 20 5.72 2.83 14.55
CA LYS A 20 6.50 3.57 15.57
C LYS A 20 7.59 2.71 16.22
N ILE A 21 7.33 1.42 16.43
CA ILE A 21 8.27 0.45 17.02
C ILE A 21 9.58 0.35 16.24
N TYR A 22 9.50 0.45 14.90
CA TYR A 22 10.68 0.35 14.02
C TYR A 22 11.46 1.67 13.90
N ARG A 23 10.95 2.77 14.48
CA ARG A 23 11.60 4.07 14.45
C ARG A 23 12.54 4.24 15.66
N ASN A 24 13.57 3.44 15.71
CA ASN A 24 14.67 3.54 16.67
C ASN A 24 15.86 4.32 16.09
N ARG A 25 16.84 4.65 16.95
CA ARG A 25 18.02 5.43 16.53
C ARG A 25 18.86 4.71 15.48
N GLU A 26 18.99 3.39 15.58
CA GLU A 26 19.76 2.55 14.65
C GLU A 26 19.13 2.56 13.26
N ASN A 27 17.82 2.30 13.15
CA ASN A 27 17.10 2.32 11.88
C ASN A 27 17.11 3.72 11.26
N LEU A 28 17.00 4.78 12.05
CA LEU A 28 17.10 6.16 11.54
C LEU A 28 18.48 6.45 10.98
N SER A 29 19.56 6.04 11.68
CA SER A 29 20.93 6.20 11.22
C SER A 29 21.17 5.42 9.94
N TYR A 30 20.75 4.16 9.89
CA TYR A 30 20.81 3.32 8.70
C TYR A 30 20.06 3.94 7.51
N CYS A 31 18.82 4.35 7.71
CA CYS A 31 18.02 4.97 6.64
C CYS A 31 18.66 6.27 6.14
N LYS A 32 19.18 7.10 7.03
CA LYS A 32 19.90 8.33 6.68
C LYS A 32 21.16 8.05 5.86
N ALA A 33 21.95 7.04 6.23
CA ALA A 33 23.16 6.64 5.50
C ALA A 33 22.87 6.18 4.08
N HIS A 34 21.68 5.62 3.81
CA HIS A 34 21.28 5.10 2.51
C HIS A 34 20.29 6.01 1.76
N GLY A 35 20.08 7.25 2.22
CA GLY A 35 19.15 8.20 1.58
C GLY A 35 17.67 7.80 1.66
N ILE A 36 17.30 6.92 2.61
CA ILE A 36 15.94 6.41 2.78
C ILE A 36 15.17 7.30 3.75
N ARG A 37 14.00 7.79 3.38
CA ARG A 37 13.10 8.49 4.30
C ARG A 37 12.28 7.47 5.12
N LEU A 38 12.47 7.45 6.43
CA LEU A 38 11.67 6.65 7.35
C LEU A 38 10.48 7.46 7.87
N SER A 39 9.24 7.01 7.59
CA SER A 39 8.01 7.69 8.03
C SER A 39 7.81 7.62 9.57
N GLY A 40 6.95 8.50 10.06
CA GLY A 40 6.51 8.50 11.46
C GLY A 40 7.03 9.70 12.28
N PRO A 41 6.58 9.83 13.53
CA PRO A 41 6.90 10.98 14.39
C PRO A 41 8.39 11.04 14.73
N ALA A 42 8.94 12.26 14.84
CA ALA A 42 10.31 12.45 15.29
C ALA A 42 10.54 11.80 16.67
N LEU A 43 11.75 11.26 16.90
CA LEU A 43 12.14 10.74 18.20
C LEU A 43 12.55 11.90 19.11
N GLY A 44 12.01 11.89 20.32
CA GLY A 44 12.34 12.87 21.35
C GLY A 44 11.59 14.20 21.22
N ARG A 45 12.06 15.21 21.97
CA ARG A 45 11.47 16.55 21.97
C ARG A 45 11.78 17.25 20.63
N PRO A 46 10.78 17.87 19.95
CA PRO A 46 11.02 18.64 18.73
C PRO A 46 12.06 19.73 18.96
N LYS A 47 13.00 19.89 18.04
CA LYS A 47 13.95 20.99 18.08
C LYS A 47 13.21 22.31 17.82
N LYS A 48 13.60 23.36 18.57
CA LYS A 48 13.04 24.71 18.42
C LYS A 48 13.32 25.21 16.99
N GLY A 49 12.28 25.43 16.18
CA GLY A 49 12.40 25.89 14.79
C GLY A 49 12.33 24.80 13.71
N GLU A 50 12.18 23.53 14.07
CA GLU A 50 11.99 22.46 13.09
C GLU A 50 10.54 22.45 12.59
N THR A 51 10.34 22.94 11.38
CA THR A 51 9.03 22.90 10.71
C THR A 51 8.79 21.50 10.17
N ARG A 52 7.79 20.85 10.73
CA ARG A 52 7.34 19.52 10.29
C ARG A 52 6.40 19.65 9.10
N ASP A 53 6.65 18.90 8.04
CA ASP A 53 5.69 18.80 6.92
C ASP A 53 4.49 17.92 7.33
N LYS A 54 3.47 18.58 7.92
CA LYS A 54 2.23 17.93 8.35
C LYS A 54 1.48 17.28 7.17
N ALA A 55 1.59 17.85 5.97
CA ALA A 55 0.93 17.31 4.79
C ALA A 55 1.57 15.98 4.35
N GLN A 56 2.89 15.89 4.45
CA GLN A 56 3.61 14.65 4.17
C GLN A 56 3.33 13.58 5.24
N ASP A 57 3.33 13.95 6.52
CA ASP A 57 3.00 13.03 7.62
C ASP A 57 1.57 12.48 7.45
N TYR A 58 0.62 13.31 7.06
CA TYR A 58 -0.77 12.90 6.78
C TYR A 58 -0.86 11.94 5.59
N ARG A 59 -0.13 12.20 4.50
CA ARG A 59 -0.08 11.28 3.35
C ARG A 59 0.48 9.92 3.73
N ASP A 60 1.58 9.89 4.49
CA ASP A 60 2.19 8.66 4.97
C ASP A 60 1.23 7.84 5.85
N GLU A 61 0.46 8.52 6.71
CA GLU A 61 -0.54 7.87 7.55
C GLU A 61 -1.70 7.29 6.71
N CYS A 62 -2.20 8.03 5.73
CA CYS A 62 -3.24 7.54 4.81
C CYS A 62 -2.78 6.30 4.05
N GLU A 63 -1.54 6.29 3.56
CA GLU A 63 -0.98 5.13 2.87
C GLU A 63 -0.80 3.93 3.81
N ARG A 64 -0.39 4.15 5.05
CA ARG A 64 -0.29 3.10 6.07
C ARG A 64 -1.66 2.48 6.35
N VAL A 65 -2.67 3.30 6.57
CA VAL A 65 -4.05 2.84 6.76
C VAL A 65 -4.57 2.06 5.55
N GLU A 66 -4.22 2.48 4.34
CA GLU A 66 -4.60 1.75 3.12
C GLU A 66 -3.97 0.34 3.07
N VAL A 67 -2.70 0.20 3.47
CA VAL A 67 -2.04 -1.11 3.56
C VAL A 67 -2.73 -2.00 4.61
N GLU A 68 -3.03 -1.47 5.80
CA GLU A 68 -3.74 -2.19 6.85
C GLU A 68 -5.14 -2.64 6.39
N ARG A 69 -5.86 -1.76 5.69
CA ARG A 69 -7.17 -2.06 5.10
C ARG A 69 -7.09 -3.20 4.08
N ARG A 70 -6.05 -3.23 3.25
CA ARG A 70 -5.81 -4.32 2.29
C ARG A 70 -5.51 -5.63 2.97
N PHE A 71 -4.69 -5.63 4.02
CA PHE A 71 -4.45 -6.83 4.83
C PHE A 71 -5.72 -7.35 5.50
N SER A 72 -6.53 -6.46 6.07
CA SER A 72 -7.82 -6.82 6.63
C SER A 72 -8.75 -7.44 5.59
N LEU A 73 -8.78 -6.88 4.36
CA LEU A 73 -9.57 -7.43 3.27
C LEU A 73 -9.05 -8.80 2.82
N ALA A 74 -7.72 -8.98 2.71
CA ALA A 74 -7.09 -10.24 2.37
C ALA A 74 -7.44 -11.34 3.38
N LYS A 75 -7.40 -11.02 4.67
CA LYS A 75 -7.79 -11.95 5.74
C LYS A 75 -9.27 -12.35 5.67
N ARG A 76 -10.17 -11.38 5.50
CA ARG A 76 -11.63 -11.62 5.57
C ARG A 76 -12.23 -12.15 4.28
N LYS A 77 -11.69 -11.78 3.11
CA LYS A 77 -12.33 -12.02 1.80
C LYS A 77 -11.50 -12.86 0.83
N CYS A 78 -10.21 -13.04 1.10
CA CYS A 78 -9.29 -13.73 0.18
C CYS A 78 -8.60 -14.94 0.81
N GLY A 79 -9.10 -15.46 1.93
CA GLY A 79 -8.62 -16.70 2.55
C GLY A 79 -7.33 -16.59 3.36
N MET A 80 -6.68 -15.42 3.43
CA MET A 80 -5.43 -15.26 4.19
C MET A 80 -5.59 -15.51 5.69
N GLY A 81 -6.79 -15.33 6.26
CA GLY A 81 -7.09 -15.61 7.66
C GLY A 81 -7.24 -17.09 8.00
N LEU A 82 -7.34 -17.96 6.99
CA LEU A 82 -7.58 -19.40 7.14
C LEU A 82 -6.35 -20.25 6.76
N VAL A 83 -5.15 -19.66 6.79
CA VAL A 83 -3.91 -20.39 6.47
C VAL A 83 -3.57 -21.31 7.63
N THR A 84 -3.89 -22.59 7.49
CA THR A 84 -3.63 -23.65 8.48
C THR A 84 -2.39 -24.50 8.13
N ALA A 85 -1.74 -24.19 7.00
CA ALA A 85 -0.56 -24.93 6.54
C ALA A 85 0.60 -24.81 7.51
N LYS A 86 1.15 -25.96 7.95
CA LYS A 86 2.28 -26.01 8.87
C LYS A 86 3.64 -25.89 8.17
N LEU A 87 3.73 -26.30 6.91
CA LEU A 87 4.95 -26.21 6.11
C LEU A 87 5.12 -24.78 5.57
N ARG A 88 6.32 -24.23 5.71
CA ARG A 88 6.67 -22.88 5.30
C ARG A 88 6.35 -22.60 3.83
N GLU A 89 6.68 -23.53 2.95
CA GLU A 89 6.46 -23.39 1.51
C GLU A 89 4.97 -23.37 1.15
N THR A 90 4.21 -24.31 1.70
CA THR A 90 2.75 -24.37 1.50
C THR A 90 2.06 -23.13 2.05
N ALA A 91 2.47 -22.64 3.22
CA ALA A 91 1.95 -21.39 3.78
C ALA A 91 2.28 -20.18 2.88
N ALA A 92 3.50 -20.12 2.32
CA ALA A 92 3.90 -19.07 1.39
C ALA A 92 3.06 -19.07 0.11
N HIS A 93 2.77 -20.25 -0.46
CA HIS A 93 1.90 -20.38 -1.63
C HIS A 93 0.46 -19.94 -1.33
N LEU A 94 -0.12 -20.32 -0.20
CA LEU A 94 -1.47 -19.89 0.19
C LEU A 94 -1.55 -18.37 0.39
N ILE A 95 -0.53 -17.77 0.99
CA ILE A 95 -0.45 -16.31 1.12
C ILE A 95 -0.34 -15.64 -0.26
N ALA A 96 0.51 -16.17 -1.15
CA ALA A 96 0.66 -15.66 -2.51
C ALA A 96 -0.65 -15.72 -3.29
N MET A 97 -1.39 -16.83 -3.21
CA MET A 97 -2.72 -16.98 -3.81
C MET A 97 -3.72 -15.97 -3.26
N SER A 98 -3.72 -15.74 -1.95
CA SER A 98 -4.59 -14.73 -1.31
C SER A 98 -4.30 -13.31 -1.83
N VAL A 99 -3.02 -12.98 -2.01
CA VAL A 99 -2.57 -11.70 -2.58
C VAL A 99 -2.96 -11.59 -4.05
N LEU A 100 -2.82 -12.68 -4.82
CA LEU A 100 -3.25 -12.73 -6.22
C LEU A 100 -4.75 -12.43 -6.35
N VAL A 101 -5.59 -13.10 -5.57
CA VAL A 101 -7.04 -12.87 -5.54
C VAL A 101 -7.36 -11.42 -5.17
N LEU A 102 -6.64 -10.85 -4.20
CA LEU A 102 -6.81 -9.44 -3.81
C LEU A 102 -6.54 -8.49 -5.00
N ASN A 103 -5.47 -8.75 -5.76
CA ASN A 103 -5.09 -7.96 -6.90
C ASN A 103 -6.09 -8.12 -8.07
N LEU A 104 -6.54 -9.34 -8.36
CA LEU A 104 -7.56 -9.61 -9.38
C LEU A 104 -8.88 -8.89 -9.06
N ARG A 105 -9.31 -8.87 -7.82
CA ARG A 105 -10.49 -8.10 -7.38
C ARG A 105 -10.33 -6.60 -7.58
N LYS A 106 -9.13 -6.07 -7.43
CA LYS A 106 -8.84 -4.65 -7.71
C LYS A 106 -8.98 -4.35 -9.20
N ILE A 107 -8.42 -5.20 -10.06
CA ILE A 107 -8.53 -5.09 -11.53
C ILE A 107 -9.99 -5.20 -11.95
N GLN A 108 -10.72 -6.21 -11.48
CA GLN A 108 -12.14 -6.39 -11.76
C GLN A 108 -12.96 -5.15 -11.46
N ARG A 109 -12.75 -4.52 -10.28
CA ARG A 109 -13.47 -3.30 -9.91
C ARG A 109 -13.11 -2.10 -10.81
N ALA A 110 -11.87 -2.03 -11.28
CA ALA A 110 -11.45 -0.99 -12.21
C ALA A 110 -12.13 -1.17 -13.58
N LEU A 111 -12.17 -2.40 -14.09
CA LEU A 111 -12.84 -2.74 -15.35
C LEU A 111 -14.35 -2.50 -15.29
N LEU A 112 -15.01 -2.88 -14.19
CA LEU A 112 -16.44 -2.64 -14.01
C LEU A 112 -16.77 -1.14 -13.99
N ARG A 113 -15.94 -0.31 -13.35
CA ARG A 113 -16.12 1.15 -13.35
C ARG A 113 -15.93 1.74 -14.75
N MET A 114 -14.93 1.25 -15.49
CA MET A 114 -14.71 1.67 -16.87
C MET A 114 -15.90 1.27 -17.77
N LEU A 115 -16.42 0.06 -17.61
CA LEU A 115 -17.60 -0.41 -18.34
C LEU A 115 -18.83 0.43 -18.02
N ALA A 116 -19.08 0.71 -16.73
CA ALA A 116 -20.19 1.57 -16.33
C ALA A 116 -20.10 2.96 -16.97
N TYR A 117 -18.91 3.56 -16.95
CA TYR A 117 -18.67 4.85 -17.59
C TYR A 117 -18.95 4.81 -19.11
N LEU A 118 -18.50 3.76 -19.81
CA LEU A 118 -18.78 3.59 -21.24
C LEU A 118 -20.28 3.43 -21.53
N LEU A 119 -21.00 2.68 -20.69
CA LEU A 119 -22.45 2.52 -20.82
C LEU A 119 -23.18 3.85 -20.61
N GLU A 120 -22.75 4.67 -19.66
CA GLU A 120 -23.29 6.01 -19.43
C GLU A 120 -23.08 6.91 -20.66
N LEU A 121 -21.88 6.91 -21.27
CA LEU A 121 -21.60 7.66 -22.49
C LEU A 121 -22.47 7.22 -23.65
N LEU A 122 -22.68 5.91 -23.83
CA LEU A 122 -23.53 5.37 -24.87
C LEU A 122 -25.01 5.74 -24.65
N ALA A 123 -25.47 5.75 -23.41
CA ALA A 123 -26.83 6.16 -23.07
C ALA A 123 -27.07 7.65 -23.33
N GLN A 124 -26.09 8.52 -23.00
CA GLN A 124 -26.14 9.94 -23.30
C GLN A 124 -26.20 10.19 -24.80
N ASN A 125 -25.39 9.48 -25.60
CA ASN A 125 -25.36 9.63 -27.05
C ASN A 125 -26.68 9.21 -27.71
N LYS A 126 -27.36 8.18 -27.19
CA LYS A 126 -28.71 7.81 -27.65
C LYS A 126 -29.76 8.88 -27.38
N ASN A 127 -29.67 9.56 -26.23
CA ASN A 127 -30.63 10.63 -25.92
C ASN A 127 -30.47 11.87 -26.84
N TRP A 128 -29.27 12.16 -27.31
CA TRP A 128 -29.03 13.22 -28.31
C TRP A 128 -29.66 12.87 -29.68
N ALA A 129 -29.63 11.59 -30.08
CA ALA A 129 -30.18 11.15 -31.34
C ALA A 129 -31.73 11.09 -31.37
N LEU A 130 -32.38 11.13 -30.21
CA LEU A 130 -33.85 11.15 -30.08
C LEU A 130 -34.45 12.58 -29.98
N VAL A 131 -33.61 13.60 -29.88
CA VAL A 131 -34.01 15.04 -29.73
C VAL A 131 -33.90 15.79 -31.08
N GLN A 132 -33.41 15.11 -32.14
CA GLN A 132 -33.45 15.62 -33.53
C GLN A 132 -34.61 15.00 -34.28
#